data_16043975f1972d27b1cb6dc3581a87dd
#
_entry.id   16043975f1972d27b1cb6dc3581a87dd
#
_cell.length_a   1.000
_cell.length_b   1.000
_cell.length_c   1.000
_cell.angle_alpha   90.00
_cell.angle_beta   90.00
_cell.angle_gamma   90.00
#
_symmetry.space_group_name_H-M   'P 1'
#
loop_
_entity.id
_entity.type
_entity.pdbx_description
1 polymer ?
#
loop_
_entity_poly.entity_id
_entity_poly.type
_entity_poly.pdbx_seq_one_letter_code
_entity_poly.pdbx_strand_id
1 'polypeptide(L)'
;MEDNKILNYIKDVLGNMPTDWLSITTHRLDIYDEKLAKTQFLETIERLFNENNSELAALNNLPTAYDYIRLGHPLSCLLEWGIAKLHQLKSKNVISFSSKTVPILAILRKNLLENKNTQIIYTGELPAFFDTEVVKNIYAYKFE
;
A
#
# COMPACT_ATOMS: atom_id res chain seq x y z
N MET A 1 -3.31 -22.48 8.80
CA MET A 1 -2.89 -22.15 10.19
C MET A 1 -2.15 -20.80 10.25
N GLU A 2 -1.27 -20.51 9.31
CA GLU A 2 -0.50 -19.25 9.25
C GLU A 2 -1.38 -18.03 8.93
N ASP A 3 -2.32 -18.15 7.99
CA ASP A 3 -3.25 -17.08 7.63
C ASP A 3 -4.05 -16.57 8.83
N ASN A 4 -4.51 -17.48 9.69
CA ASN A 4 -5.23 -17.10 10.91
C ASN A 4 -4.33 -16.32 11.89
N LYS A 5 -3.04 -16.66 11.96
CA LYS A 5 -2.08 -15.92 12.80
C LYS A 5 -1.91 -14.51 12.29
N ILE A 6 -1.78 -14.32 10.97
CA ILE A 6 -1.65 -13.00 10.34
C ILE A 6 -2.90 -12.15 10.60
N LEU A 7 -4.08 -12.72 10.35
CA LEU A 7 -5.35 -12.00 10.53
C LEU A 7 -5.61 -11.64 12.00
N ASN A 8 -5.29 -12.52 12.95
CA ASN A 8 -5.41 -12.22 14.36
C ASN A 8 -4.44 -11.12 14.79
N TYR A 9 -3.19 -11.19 14.35
CA TYR A 9 -2.22 -10.12 14.63
C TYR A 9 -2.69 -8.76 14.10
N ILE A 10 -3.21 -8.71 12.87
CA ILE A 10 -3.78 -7.46 12.32
C ILE A 10 -4.93 -6.95 13.19
N LYS A 11 -5.82 -7.82 13.66
CA LYS A 11 -6.90 -7.42 14.59
C LYS A 11 -6.36 -6.84 15.89
N ASP A 12 -5.34 -7.46 16.47
CA ASP A 12 -4.72 -6.99 17.70
C ASP A 12 -4.04 -5.64 17.50
N VAL A 13 -3.32 -5.46 16.39
CA VAL A 13 -2.73 -4.17 16.01
C VAL A 13 -3.81 -3.09 15.84
N LEU A 14 -4.90 -3.38 15.14
CA LEU A 14 -5.99 -2.42 14.95
C LEU A 14 -6.71 -2.09 16.26
N GLY A 15 -6.80 -3.05 17.20
CA GLY A 15 -7.37 -2.82 18.53
C GLY A 15 -6.49 -1.98 19.45
N ASN A 16 -5.18 -2.04 19.27
CA ASN A 16 -4.18 -1.36 20.11
C ASN A 16 -3.48 -0.19 19.43
N MET A 17 -3.84 0.13 18.17
CA MET A 17 -3.15 1.15 17.40
C MET A 17 -3.22 2.54 18.05
N PRO A 18 -2.19 3.37 17.88
CA PRO A 18 -2.23 4.76 18.30
C PRO A 18 -3.39 5.52 17.64
N THR A 19 -4.04 6.41 18.40
CA THR A 19 -5.18 7.19 17.90
C THR A 19 -4.81 8.14 16.76
N ASP A 20 -3.56 8.57 16.70
CA ASP A 20 -3.03 9.42 15.64
C ASP A 20 -2.95 8.70 14.27
N TRP A 21 -2.97 7.36 14.25
CA TRP A 21 -3.10 6.60 13.00
C TRP A 21 -4.45 6.80 12.29
N LEU A 22 -5.45 7.32 12.98
CA LEU A 22 -6.74 7.69 12.39
C LEU A 22 -6.73 9.09 11.78
N SER A 23 -5.68 9.86 11.99
CA SER A 23 -5.55 11.20 11.46
C SER A 23 -4.92 11.17 10.07
N ILE A 24 -5.46 11.97 9.14
CA ILE A 24 -4.92 12.08 7.79
C ILE A 24 -3.60 12.88 7.78
N THR A 25 -3.48 13.82 8.69
CA THR A 25 -2.29 14.67 8.85
C THR A 25 -1.89 14.73 10.31
N THR A 26 -0.66 14.35 10.60
CA THR A 26 0.00 14.60 11.88
C THR A 26 1.39 15.14 11.59
N HIS A 27 1.92 15.99 12.46
CA HIS A 27 3.27 16.56 12.33
C HIS A 27 4.33 15.62 12.94
N ARG A 28 4.16 14.33 12.76
CA ARG A 28 5.13 13.34 13.20
C ARG A 28 6.02 12.95 12.04
N LEU A 29 7.29 13.22 12.15
CA LEU A 29 8.29 12.91 11.14
C LEU A 29 9.46 12.19 11.81
N ASP A 30 9.37 10.88 11.90
CA ASP A 30 10.40 10.02 12.50
C ASP A 30 11.49 9.64 11.48
N ILE A 31 11.22 9.83 10.20
CA ILE A 31 12.08 9.44 9.11
C ILE A 31 12.46 10.68 8.30
N TYR A 32 13.76 10.95 8.25
CA TYR A 32 14.32 12.06 7.49
C TYR A 32 14.65 11.70 6.04
N ASP A 33 14.72 10.42 5.71
CA ASP A 33 14.85 9.93 4.33
C ASP A 33 13.52 9.37 3.86
N GLU A 34 12.84 10.11 3.01
CA GLU A 34 11.53 9.77 2.45
C GLU A 34 11.50 8.41 1.76
N LYS A 35 12.63 7.97 1.19
CA LYS A 35 12.74 6.67 0.51
C LYS A 35 12.67 5.50 1.48
N LEU A 36 12.98 5.73 2.74
CA LEU A 36 13.01 4.71 3.77
C LEU A 36 11.70 4.62 4.57
N ALA A 37 10.81 5.62 4.50
CA ALA A 37 9.61 5.71 5.32
C ALA A 37 8.81 4.40 5.35
N LYS A 38 8.35 3.95 4.19
CA LYS A 38 7.59 2.70 4.07
C LYS A 38 8.44 1.48 4.45
N THR A 39 9.69 1.45 4.03
CA THR A 39 10.59 0.31 4.25
C THR A 39 10.82 0.09 5.74
N GLN A 40 11.15 1.12 6.48
CA GLN A 40 11.41 1.02 7.93
C GLN A 40 10.15 0.64 8.71
N PHE A 41 8.99 1.15 8.33
CA PHE A 41 7.71 0.73 8.92
C PHE A 41 7.46 -0.76 8.69
N LEU A 42 7.60 -1.23 7.44
CA LEU A 42 7.34 -2.62 7.07
C LEU A 42 8.31 -3.60 7.76
N GLU A 43 9.58 -3.24 7.88
CA GLU A 43 10.58 -4.05 8.58
C GLU A 43 10.28 -4.13 10.09
N THR A 44 9.85 -3.01 10.67
CA THR A 44 9.54 -2.97 12.10
C THR A 44 8.26 -3.72 12.42
N ILE A 45 7.20 -3.59 11.61
CA ILE A 45 5.96 -4.36 11.81
C ILE A 45 6.19 -5.87 11.62
N GLU A 46 7.06 -6.26 10.69
CA GLU A 46 7.46 -7.66 10.52
C GLU A 46 8.15 -8.21 11.76
N ARG A 47 9.05 -7.44 12.37
CA ARG A 47 9.72 -7.81 13.61
C ARG A 47 8.70 -7.96 14.75
N LEU A 48 7.80 -7.00 14.93
CA LEU A 48 6.76 -7.06 15.96
C LEU A 48 5.83 -8.27 15.79
N PHE A 49 5.48 -8.61 14.54
CA PHE A 49 4.72 -9.82 14.24
C PHE A 49 5.44 -11.10 14.67
N ASN A 50 6.75 -11.19 14.40
CA ASN A 50 7.56 -12.35 14.80
C ASN A 50 7.71 -12.46 16.32
N GLU A 51 7.74 -11.32 17.00
CA GLU A 51 7.76 -11.22 18.48
C GLU A 51 6.36 -11.40 19.10
N ASN A 52 5.30 -11.50 18.27
CA ASN A 52 3.90 -11.49 18.69
C ASN A 52 3.55 -10.29 19.57
N ASN A 53 4.13 -9.13 19.26
CA ASN A 53 3.97 -7.89 20.00
C ASN A 53 3.06 -6.91 19.23
N SER A 54 1.91 -6.61 19.80
CA SER A 54 0.94 -5.63 19.30
C SER A 54 0.57 -4.56 20.34
N GLU A 55 1.43 -4.39 21.35
CA GLU A 55 1.19 -3.43 22.43
C GLU A 55 1.26 -1.98 21.91
N LEU A 56 0.40 -1.12 22.45
CA LEU A 56 0.36 0.30 22.09
C LEU A 56 1.73 0.98 22.16
N ALA A 57 2.53 0.67 23.19
CA ALA A 57 3.87 1.25 23.34
C ALA A 57 4.81 0.88 22.19
N ALA A 58 4.75 -0.38 21.71
CA ALA A 58 5.54 -0.83 20.56
C ALA A 58 5.06 -0.20 19.26
N LEU A 59 3.74 -0.07 19.09
CA LEU A 59 3.13 0.56 17.90
C LEU A 59 3.40 2.06 17.84
N ASN A 60 3.43 2.76 18.97
CA ASN A 60 3.82 4.17 19.05
C ASN A 60 5.27 4.43 18.62
N ASN A 61 6.13 3.45 18.73
CA ASN A 61 7.54 3.53 18.34
C ASN A 61 7.81 3.11 16.89
N LEU A 62 6.75 2.78 16.11
CA LEU A 62 6.92 2.50 14.68
C LEU A 62 7.35 3.78 13.95
N PRO A 63 8.40 3.69 13.12
CA PRO A 63 8.85 4.83 12.35
C PRO A 63 7.82 5.18 11.27
N THR A 64 7.37 6.43 11.25
CA THR A 64 6.32 6.90 10.36
C THR A 64 6.60 8.30 9.86
N ALA A 65 6.10 8.62 8.67
CA ALA A 65 6.17 9.95 8.08
C ALA A 65 4.75 10.41 7.71
N TYR A 66 4.07 11.03 8.65
CA TYR A 66 2.65 11.40 8.50
C TYR A 66 2.41 12.70 7.76
N ASP A 67 3.33 13.64 7.80
CA ASP A 67 3.14 14.96 7.21
C ASP A 67 2.89 14.90 5.70
N TYR A 68 3.22 13.77 5.09
CA TYR A 68 3.04 13.59 3.68
C TYR A 68 2.50 12.20 3.35
N ILE A 69 1.18 12.12 3.13
CA ILE A 69 0.45 10.87 2.90
C ILE A 69 1.05 9.99 1.79
N ARG A 70 1.77 10.58 0.83
CA ARG A 70 2.47 9.83 -0.22
C ARG A 70 3.67 9.03 0.28
N LEU A 71 4.19 9.34 1.46
CA LEU A 71 5.31 8.61 2.07
C LEU A 71 4.85 7.31 2.72
N GLY A 72 3.57 7.16 2.94
CA GLY A 72 2.94 5.97 3.48
C GLY A 72 2.16 6.25 4.76
N HIS A 73 0.89 5.93 4.74
CA HIS A 73 0.05 5.99 5.93
C HIS A 73 0.15 4.64 6.67
N PRO A 74 0.25 4.61 8.02
CA PRO A 74 0.40 3.37 8.78
C PRO A 74 -0.62 2.30 8.46
N LEU A 75 -1.90 2.66 8.35
CA LEU A 75 -2.96 1.70 8.02
C LEU A 75 -2.83 1.16 6.59
N SER A 76 -2.39 1.97 5.63
CA SER A 76 -2.10 1.49 4.27
C SER A 76 -0.91 0.55 4.27
N CYS A 77 0.15 0.88 5.00
CA CYS A 77 1.33 0.03 5.12
C CYS A 77 1.01 -1.31 5.82
N LEU A 78 0.18 -1.28 6.87
CA LEU A 78 -0.29 -2.49 7.56
C LEU A 78 -1.13 -3.37 6.63
N LEU A 79 -2.06 -2.78 5.85
CA LEU A 79 -2.86 -3.49 4.85
C LEU A 79 -1.97 -4.15 3.79
N GLU A 80 -1.02 -3.40 3.25
CA GLU A 80 -0.09 -3.88 2.22
C GLU A 80 0.81 -5.00 2.76
N TRP A 81 1.27 -4.89 3.99
CA TRP A 81 2.00 -5.94 4.69
C TRP A 81 1.16 -7.21 4.84
N GLY A 82 -0.09 -7.07 5.31
CA GLY A 82 -1.01 -8.20 5.50
C GLY A 82 -1.31 -8.93 4.18
N ILE A 83 -1.64 -8.18 3.11
CA ILE A 83 -1.85 -8.75 1.77
C ILE A 83 -0.60 -9.48 1.29
N ALA A 84 0.58 -8.87 1.45
CA ALA A 84 1.83 -9.49 1.05
C ALA A 84 2.06 -10.82 1.76
N LYS A 85 1.84 -10.87 3.08
CA LYS A 85 1.98 -12.10 3.88
C LYS A 85 1.02 -13.20 3.42
N LEU A 86 -0.26 -12.88 3.26
CA LEU A 86 -1.30 -13.83 2.83
C LEU A 86 -1.03 -14.41 1.43
N HIS A 87 -0.40 -13.63 0.55
CA HIS A 87 -0.09 -14.05 -0.82
C HIS A 87 1.37 -14.42 -1.04
N GLN A 88 2.18 -14.56 0.02
CA GLN A 88 3.61 -14.91 -0.04
C GLN A 88 4.42 -13.97 -0.94
N LEU A 89 4.05 -12.67 -0.94
CA LEU A 89 4.75 -11.62 -1.67
C LEU A 89 5.73 -10.88 -0.74
N LYS A 90 6.66 -10.15 -1.33
CA LYS A 90 7.45 -9.17 -0.58
C LYS A 90 6.62 -7.93 -0.32
N SER A 91 6.54 -7.45 0.92
CA SER A 91 5.70 -6.31 1.31
C SER A 91 5.97 -5.06 0.49
N LYS A 92 7.21 -4.81 0.08
CA LYS A 92 7.59 -3.69 -0.80
C LYS A 92 6.99 -3.75 -2.21
N ASN A 93 6.47 -4.91 -2.62
CA ASN A 93 5.88 -5.11 -3.95
C ASN A 93 4.35 -4.95 -3.95
N VAL A 94 3.76 -4.62 -2.80
CA VAL A 94 2.33 -4.40 -2.67
C VAL A 94 2.08 -2.92 -2.46
N ILE A 95 1.17 -2.36 -3.24
CA ILE A 95 0.74 -0.96 -3.16
C ILE A 95 -0.79 -0.94 -3.19
N SER A 96 -1.39 -0.32 -2.18
CA SER A 96 -2.83 -0.12 -2.10
C SER A 96 -3.24 1.21 -2.73
N PHE A 97 -4.42 1.24 -3.30
CA PHE A 97 -5.02 2.44 -3.88
C PHE A 97 -6.46 2.59 -3.41
N SER A 98 -6.91 3.81 -3.21
CA SER A 98 -8.31 4.12 -2.89
C SER A 98 -9.26 4.06 -4.10
N SER A 99 -8.74 3.83 -5.29
CA SER A 99 -9.48 3.81 -6.55
C SER A 99 -9.20 2.55 -7.35
N LYS A 100 -10.20 1.99 -8.00
CA LYS A 100 -10.07 0.84 -8.90
C LYS A 100 -9.36 1.19 -10.22
N THR A 101 -9.44 2.45 -10.65
CA THR A 101 -8.84 2.92 -11.92
C THR A 101 -7.36 3.26 -11.77
N VAL A 102 -6.97 3.86 -10.64
CA VAL A 102 -5.61 4.36 -10.44
C VAL A 102 -4.52 3.29 -10.56
N PRO A 103 -4.68 2.05 -10.08
CA PRO A 103 -3.68 0.99 -10.29
C PRO A 103 -3.38 0.74 -11.77
N ILE A 104 -4.42 0.71 -12.60
CA ILE A 104 -4.29 0.48 -14.05
C ILE A 104 -3.54 1.65 -14.68
N LEU A 105 -3.95 2.90 -14.36
CA LEU A 105 -3.28 4.10 -14.86
C LEU A 105 -1.82 4.18 -14.40
N ALA A 106 -1.50 3.77 -13.18
CA ALA A 106 -0.13 3.74 -12.68
C ALA A 106 0.75 2.79 -13.50
N ILE A 107 0.24 1.60 -13.84
CA ILE A 107 0.95 0.63 -14.68
C ILE A 107 1.14 1.18 -16.09
N LEU A 108 0.07 1.68 -16.71
CA LEU A 108 0.12 2.25 -18.07
C LEU A 108 1.12 3.40 -18.15
N ARG A 109 1.05 4.34 -17.20
CA ARG A 109 1.95 5.49 -17.15
C ARG A 109 3.40 5.07 -16.93
N LYS A 110 3.66 4.13 -16.02
CA LYS A 110 5.01 3.61 -15.81
C LYS A 110 5.58 3.01 -17.09
N ASN A 111 4.80 2.17 -17.78
CA ASN A 111 5.22 1.55 -19.02
C ASN A 111 5.47 2.58 -20.12
N LEU A 112 4.62 3.60 -20.23
CA LEU A 112 4.81 4.70 -21.18
C LEU A 112 6.12 5.45 -20.92
N LEU A 113 6.41 5.77 -19.65
CA LEU A 113 7.65 6.46 -19.25
C LEU A 113 8.91 5.62 -19.51
N GLU A 114 8.77 4.29 -19.50
CA GLU A 114 9.84 3.34 -19.83
C GLU A 114 9.89 2.99 -21.33
N ASN A 115 9.12 3.68 -22.19
CA ASN A 115 8.96 3.40 -23.61
C ASN A 115 8.53 1.94 -23.91
N LYS A 116 7.71 1.37 -23.04
CA LYS A 116 7.14 0.02 -23.20
C LYS A 116 5.74 0.11 -23.79
N ASN A 117 5.46 -0.69 -24.80
CA ASN A 117 4.09 -0.91 -25.27
C ASN A 117 3.37 -1.81 -24.27
N THR A 118 2.13 -1.45 -23.94
CA THR A 118 1.30 -2.23 -23.03
C THR A 118 0.08 -2.75 -23.76
N GLN A 119 -0.09 -4.04 -23.76
CA GLN A 119 -1.30 -4.71 -24.23
C GLN A 119 -2.12 -5.15 -23.02
N ILE A 120 -3.40 -4.77 -23.00
CA ILE A 120 -4.35 -5.21 -21.97
C ILE A 120 -5.16 -6.37 -22.57
N ILE A 121 -5.04 -7.54 -21.95
CA ILE A 121 -5.84 -8.72 -22.30
C ILE A 121 -6.85 -8.92 -21.17
N TYR A 122 -8.11 -9.08 -21.52
CA TYR A 122 -9.18 -9.29 -20.56
C TYR A 122 -10.19 -10.33 -21.06
N THR A 123 -10.90 -10.93 -20.13
CA THR A 123 -11.98 -11.88 -20.42
C THR A 123 -13.32 -11.25 -20.03
N GLY A 124 -14.32 -11.35 -20.92
CA GLY A 124 -15.63 -10.74 -20.73
C GLY A 124 -15.65 -9.26 -21.11
N GLU A 125 -16.44 -8.46 -20.41
CA GLU A 125 -16.56 -7.01 -20.63
C GLU A 125 -15.56 -6.25 -19.77
N LEU A 126 -15.06 -5.14 -20.30
CA LEU A 126 -14.23 -4.22 -19.52
C LEU A 126 -15.05 -3.68 -18.33
N PRO A 127 -14.43 -3.58 -17.14
CA PRO A 127 -15.12 -3.00 -16.00
C PRO A 127 -15.61 -1.59 -16.30
N ALA A 128 -16.84 -1.26 -15.89
CA ALA A 128 -17.46 0.05 -16.15
C ALA A 128 -16.66 1.25 -15.62
N PHE A 129 -15.77 1.03 -14.65
CA PHE A 129 -14.89 2.07 -14.13
C PHE A 129 -13.65 2.34 -15.01
N PHE A 130 -13.43 1.53 -16.05
CA PHE A 130 -12.30 1.67 -16.96
C PHE A 130 -12.82 2.19 -18.32
N ASP A 131 -12.84 3.51 -18.44
CA ASP A 131 -13.26 4.19 -19.66
C ASP A 131 -12.08 4.29 -20.64
N THR A 132 -12.12 3.46 -21.69
CA THR A 132 -11.07 3.42 -22.70
C THR A 132 -10.96 4.70 -23.51
N GLU A 133 -12.09 5.40 -23.76
CA GLU A 133 -12.08 6.66 -24.49
C GLU A 133 -11.43 7.80 -23.69
N VAL A 134 -11.69 7.85 -22.37
CA VAL A 134 -11.01 8.80 -21.48
C VAL A 134 -9.50 8.54 -21.47
N VAL A 135 -9.11 7.28 -21.33
CA VAL A 135 -7.68 6.90 -21.28
C VAL A 135 -7.00 7.21 -22.60
N LYS A 136 -7.65 6.94 -23.72
CA LYS A 136 -7.16 7.24 -25.07
C LYS A 136 -7.03 8.75 -25.32
N ASN A 137 -8.08 9.51 -25.01
CA ASN A 137 -8.14 10.93 -25.36
C ASN A 137 -7.33 11.83 -24.42
N ILE A 138 -7.26 11.48 -23.13
CA ILE A 138 -6.56 12.30 -22.15
C ILE A 138 -5.08 11.90 -22.03
N TYR A 139 -4.78 10.61 -22.08
CA TYR A 139 -3.44 10.09 -21.85
C TYR A 139 -2.73 9.63 -23.13
N ALA A 140 -3.37 9.73 -24.29
CA ALA A 140 -2.84 9.32 -25.59
C ALA A 140 -2.42 7.83 -25.66
N TYR A 141 -3.00 6.95 -24.84
CA TYR A 141 -2.76 5.51 -24.94
C TYR A 141 -3.47 4.94 -26.18
N LYS A 142 -2.81 4.00 -26.85
CA LYS A 142 -3.37 3.28 -27.98
C LYS A 142 -4.02 2.00 -27.48
N PHE A 143 -5.27 1.78 -27.90
CA PHE A 143 -6.03 0.56 -27.67
C PHE A 143 -6.32 -0.08 -29.04
N GLU A 144 -5.99 -1.33 -29.17
CA GLU A 144 -6.29 -2.17 -30.35
C GLU A 144 -7.16 -3.36 -29.95
#